data_317af13e3f97f4c88239ca55fc3e75ad
#
_entry.id   317af13e3f97f4c88239ca55fc3e75ad
#
_cell.length_a   1.000
_cell.length_b   1.000
_cell.length_c   1.000
_cell.angle_alpha   90.00
_cell.angle_beta   90.00
_cell.angle_gamma   90.00
#
_symmetry.space_group_name_H-M   'P 1'
#
loop_
_entity.id
_entity.type
_entity.pdbx_description
1 polymer ?
#
loop_
_entity_poly.entity_id
_entity_poly.type
_entity_poly.pdbx_seq_one_letter_code
_entity_poly.pdbx_strand_id
1 'polypeptide(L)'
;MWQEETLKEIDNQPLAYNEDGEVFYIKDIKTGEYKKLKYLGYDRQRKCLRYGFKYDNKNKVFRIPISIDRRIFLPVARDSAKFKRLYKKRTEVERLNGRLDRDYMFNDHFIRGKKKMNMMVTLSFIIMLTMAKGHIKNKQSNIRSLIKI
;
A
#
# COMPACT_ATOMS: atom_id res chain seq x y z
N MET A 1 -0.47 1.60 -27.54
CA MET A 1 0.89 1.08 -27.38
C MET A 1 0.93 0.49 -25.99
N TRP A 2 0.78 -0.84 -25.87
CA TRP A 2 0.83 -1.55 -24.58
C TRP A 2 2.31 -1.60 -24.20
N GLN A 3 2.69 -1.05 -23.06
CA GLN A 3 4.03 -1.25 -22.52
C GLN A 3 4.15 -2.74 -22.23
N GLU A 4 5.17 -3.39 -22.76
CA GLU A 4 5.58 -4.74 -22.36
C GLU A 4 5.94 -4.70 -20.88
N GLU A 5 4.96 -5.03 -20.03
CA GLU A 5 5.21 -5.25 -18.62
C GLU A 5 6.16 -6.44 -18.54
N THR A 6 7.34 -6.21 -17.99
CA THR A 6 8.36 -7.24 -17.80
C THR A 6 7.83 -8.25 -16.79
N LEU A 7 7.30 -9.37 -17.31
CA LEU A 7 6.83 -10.46 -16.48
C LEU A 7 8.02 -11.26 -15.96
N LYS A 8 8.04 -11.53 -14.66
CA LYS A 8 9.02 -12.41 -14.02
C LYS A 8 8.41 -13.78 -13.82
N GLU A 9 9.07 -14.82 -14.30
CA GLU A 9 8.63 -16.20 -14.12
C GLU A 9 8.95 -16.69 -12.71
N ILE A 10 8.12 -17.61 -12.21
CA ILE A 10 8.32 -18.27 -10.92
C ILE A 10 8.91 -19.64 -11.17
N ASP A 11 10.10 -19.91 -10.63
CA ASP A 11 10.79 -21.20 -10.77
C ASP A 11 9.88 -22.38 -10.38
N ASN A 12 9.93 -23.43 -11.16
CA ASN A 12 9.18 -24.68 -10.98
C ASN A 12 7.64 -24.57 -11.00
N GLN A 13 7.09 -23.43 -11.44
CA GLN A 13 5.64 -23.26 -11.58
C GLN A 13 5.33 -22.55 -12.92
N PRO A 14 4.26 -22.92 -13.62
CA PRO A 14 3.84 -22.24 -14.84
C PRO A 14 3.16 -20.90 -14.49
N LEU A 15 3.87 -20.05 -13.77
CA LEU A 15 3.37 -18.77 -13.26
C LEU A 15 4.35 -17.65 -13.58
N ALA A 16 3.81 -16.48 -13.89
CA ALA A 16 4.56 -15.24 -13.99
C ALA A 16 3.87 -14.13 -13.17
N TYR A 17 4.61 -13.09 -12.82
CA TYR A 17 4.09 -11.95 -12.07
C TYR A 17 4.71 -10.64 -12.57
N ASN A 18 3.97 -9.54 -12.37
CA ASN A 18 4.42 -8.20 -12.68
C ASN A 18 4.81 -7.42 -11.41
N GLU A 19 5.29 -6.19 -11.58
CA GLU A 19 5.68 -5.29 -10.48
C GLU A 19 4.51 -4.89 -9.57
N ASP A 20 3.30 -4.90 -10.09
CA ASP A 20 2.08 -4.64 -9.33
C ASP A 20 1.62 -5.81 -8.45
N GLY A 21 2.29 -6.96 -8.58
CA GLY A 21 1.96 -8.19 -7.84
C GLY A 21 0.76 -8.93 -8.40
N GLU A 22 0.39 -8.67 -9.63
CA GLU A 22 -0.56 -9.47 -10.37
C GLU A 22 0.11 -10.76 -10.84
N VAL A 23 -0.59 -11.87 -10.70
CA VAL A 23 -0.06 -13.20 -11.04
C VAL A 23 -0.82 -13.78 -12.22
N PHE A 24 -0.07 -14.36 -13.13
CA PHE A 24 -0.57 -14.93 -14.37
C PHE A 24 -0.19 -16.40 -14.47
N TYR A 25 -1.09 -17.19 -14.98
CA TYR A 25 -0.82 -18.58 -15.37
C TYR A 25 -0.36 -18.60 -16.83
N ILE A 26 0.78 -19.22 -17.07
CA ILE A 26 1.34 -19.41 -18.41
C ILE A 26 0.67 -20.63 -19.03
N LYS A 27 -0.16 -20.41 -20.04
CA LYS A 27 -0.89 -21.49 -20.71
C LYS A 27 -0.03 -22.15 -21.80
N ASP A 28 0.69 -21.32 -22.55
CA ASP A 28 1.65 -21.78 -23.56
C ASP A 28 2.80 -20.75 -23.66
N ILE A 29 4.03 -21.22 -23.45
CA ILE A 29 5.24 -20.39 -23.51
C ILE A 29 5.51 -19.89 -24.94
N LYS A 30 5.11 -20.68 -25.96
CA LYS A 30 5.38 -20.36 -27.37
C LYS A 30 4.43 -19.31 -27.94
N THR A 31 3.17 -19.29 -27.48
CA THR A 31 2.15 -18.36 -27.96
C THR A 31 1.99 -17.13 -27.07
N GLY A 32 2.64 -17.10 -25.88
CA GLY A 32 2.54 -15.98 -24.95
C GLY A 32 1.12 -15.80 -24.36
N GLU A 33 0.33 -16.88 -24.31
CA GLU A 33 -1.00 -16.81 -23.69
C GLU A 33 -0.91 -16.84 -22.17
N TYR A 34 -1.24 -15.71 -21.54
CA TYR A 34 -1.29 -15.54 -20.10
C TYR A 34 -2.73 -15.42 -19.59
N LYS A 35 -3.05 -16.09 -18.48
CA LYS A 35 -4.33 -15.95 -17.82
C LYS A 35 -4.14 -15.37 -16.42
N LYS A 36 -4.70 -14.19 -16.16
CA LYS A 36 -4.63 -13.54 -14.86
C LYS A 36 -5.31 -14.40 -13.80
N LEU A 37 -4.63 -14.60 -12.67
CA LEU A 37 -5.13 -15.31 -11.50
C LEU A 37 -5.80 -14.38 -10.52
N LYS A 38 -6.83 -14.88 -9.83
CA LYS A 38 -7.51 -14.14 -8.76
C LYS A 38 -6.86 -14.43 -7.42
N TYR A 39 -6.55 -13.39 -6.65
CA TYR A 39 -6.10 -13.53 -5.27
C TYR A 39 -7.20 -14.15 -4.39
N LEU A 40 -6.89 -15.23 -3.68
CA LEU A 40 -7.80 -15.97 -2.81
C LEU A 40 -7.55 -15.75 -1.33
N GLY A 41 -6.36 -15.28 -0.96
CA GLY A 41 -6.02 -15.00 0.43
C GLY A 41 -4.59 -15.39 0.80
N TYR A 42 -4.24 -15.12 2.07
CA TYR A 42 -2.94 -15.42 2.64
C TYR A 42 -3.02 -16.59 3.63
N ASP A 43 -2.15 -17.57 3.46
CA ASP A 43 -1.97 -18.70 4.36
C ASP A 43 -0.86 -18.38 5.37
N ARG A 44 -1.24 -18.16 6.64
CA ARG A 44 -0.30 -17.76 7.70
C ARG A 44 0.65 -18.91 8.11
N GLN A 45 0.17 -20.14 8.10
CA GLN A 45 0.98 -21.29 8.52
C GLN A 45 2.11 -21.54 7.53
N ARG A 46 1.80 -21.49 6.24
CA ARG A 46 2.76 -21.73 5.15
C ARG A 46 3.46 -20.48 4.64
N LYS A 47 3.10 -19.31 5.16
CA LYS A 47 3.61 -17.99 4.70
C LYS A 47 3.56 -17.82 3.20
N CYS A 48 2.43 -18.21 2.58
CA CYS A 48 2.23 -18.13 1.13
C CYS A 48 0.93 -17.42 0.78
N LEU A 49 0.92 -16.79 -0.39
CA LEU A 49 -0.27 -16.23 -1.03
C LEU A 49 -0.94 -17.30 -1.86
N ARG A 50 -2.27 -17.33 -1.87
CA ARG A 50 -3.07 -18.25 -2.67
C ARG A 50 -3.69 -17.49 -3.84
N TYR A 51 -3.43 -17.97 -5.04
CA TYR A 51 -4.02 -17.49 -6.28
C TYR A 51 -4.73 -18.62 -6.99
N GLY A 52 -5.79 -18.33 -7.71
CA GLY A 52 -6.52 -19.38 -8.42
C GLY A 52 -7.41 -18.86 -9.52
N PHE A 53 -7.88 -19.79 -10.34
CA PHE A 53 -8.86 -19.56 -11.39
C PHE A 53 -9.74 -20.81 -11.59
N LYS A 54 -10.89 -20.61 -12.20
CA LYS A 54 -11.75 -21.69 -12.64
C LYS A 54 -11.29 -22.21 -14.00
N TYR A 55 -11.02 -23.48 -14.07
CA TYR A 55 -10.71 -24.18 -15.31
C TYR A 55 -11.56 -25.44 -15.38
N ASP A 56 -12.37 -25.60 -16.42
CA ASP A 56 -13.20 -26.79 -16.68
C ASP A 56 -13.99 -27.25 -15.43
N ASN A 57 -14.76 -26.34 -14.84
CA ASN A 57 -15.52 -26.51 -13.59
C ASN A 57 -14.71 -26.92 -12.33
N LYS A 58 -13.38 -26.98 -12.42
CA LYS A 58 -12.49 -27.23 -11.28
C LYS A 58 -11.77 -25.94 -10.86
N ASN A 59 -11.61 -25.73 -9.55
CA ASN A 59 -10.81 -24.62 -9.03
C ASN A 59 -9.34 -25.04 -8.95
N LYS A 60 -8.48 -24.43 -9.76
CA LYS A 60 -7.03 -24.62 -9.68
C LYS A 60 -6.44 -23.56 -8.77
N VAL A 61 -5.72 -23.96 -7.71
CA VAL A 61 -5.15 -23.05 -6.71
C VAL A 61 -3.64 -23.22 -6.66
N PHE A 62 -2.92 -22.13 -6.78
CA PHE A 62 -1.48 -22.04 -6.65
C PHE A 62 -1.09 -21.36 -5.34
N ARG A 63 0.01 -21.77 -4.76
CA ARG A 63 0.58 -21.20 -3.55
C ARG A 63 1.93 -20.60 -3.87
N ILE A 64 2.09 -19.30 -3.60
CA ILE A 64 3.30 -18.55 -3.88
C ILE A 64 3.90 -18.16 -2.54
N PRO A 65 5.08 -18.69 -2.16
CA PRO A 65 5.78 -18.29 -0.95
C PRO A 65 6.22 -16.81 -1.02
N ILE A 66 6.12 -16.10 0.09
CA ILE A 66 6.57 -14.71 0.19
C ILE A 66 8.09 -14.59 -0.08
N SER A 67 8.84 -15.68 0.14
CA SER A 67 10.29 -15.71 -0.03
C SER A 67 10.75 -15.48 -1.47
N ILE A 68 9.91 -15.74 -2.46
CA ILE A 68 10.22 -15.58 -3.89
C ILE A 68 10.55 -14.12 -4.21
N ASP A 69 9.70 -13.21 -3.81
CA ASP A 69 9.95 -11.77 -3.91
C ASP A 69 9.28 -11.02 -2.77
N ARG A 70 10.07 -10.69 -1.74
CA ARG A 70 9.57 -9.99 -0.53
C ARG A 70 9.10 -8.55 -0.79
N ARG A 71 9.47 -7.96 -1.92
CA ARG A 71 9.02 -6.61 -2.29
C ARG A 71 7.61 -6.64 -2.85
N ILE A 72 7.27 -7.70 -3.56
CA ILE A 72 5.99 -7.84 -4.28
C ILE A 72 5.02 -8.68 -3.48
N PHE A 73 5.45 -9.87 -3.02
CA PHE A 73 4.60 -10.79 -2.27
C PHE A 73 4.61 -10.47 -0.79
N LEU A 74 3.60 -9.72 -0.36
CA LEU A 74 3.37 -9.32 1.03
C LEU A 74 2.17 -10.10 1.60
N PRO A 75 2.03 -10.20 2.94
CA PRO A 75 0.86 -10.82 3.56
C PRO A 75 -0.49 -10.25 3.10
N VAL A 76 -0.47 -9.02 2.58
CA VAL A 76 -1.60 -8.40 1.86
C VAL A 76 -1.16 -8.20 0.42
N ALA A 77 -1.75 -8.96 -0.50
CA ALA A 77 -1.41 -8.88 -1.92
C ALA A 77 -1.65 -7.46 -2.47
N ARG A 78 -0.71 -6.96 -3.29
CA ARG A 78 -0.74 -5.59 -3.85
C ARG A 78 -1.95 -5.35 -4.74
N ASP A 79 -2.36 -6.34 -5.52
CA ASP A 79 -3.55 -6.29 -6.39
C ASP A 79 -4.87 -6.27 -5.62
N SER A 80 -4.85 -6.58 -4.30
CA SER A 80 -6.06 -6.67 -3.49
C SER A 80 -6.65 -5.30 -3.15
N ALA A 81 -7.99 -5.22 -3.10
CA ALA A 81 -8.71 -4.02 -2.65
C ALA A 81 -8.29 -3.59 -1.22
N LYS A 82 -7.91 -4.56 -0.37
CA LYS A 82 -7.39 -4.29 0.97
C LYS A 82 -6.07 -3.53 0.91
N PHE A 83 -5.13 -3.92 0.06
CA PHE A 83 -3.86 -3.23 -0.10
C PHE A 83 -4.08 -1.80 -0.62
N LYS A 84 -4.88 -1.62 -1.66
CA LYS A 84 -5.20 -0.29 -2.22
C LYS A 84 -5.79 0.65 -1.16
N ARG A 85 -6.67 0.14 -0.29
CA ARG A 85 -7.24 0.92 0.82
C ARG A 85 -6.19 1.27 1.88
N LEU A 86 -5.31 0.33 2.24
CA LEU A 86 -4.24 0.58 3.22
C LEU A 86 -3.17 1.53 2.66
N TYR A 87 -2.85 1.40 1.38
CA TYR A 87 -1.85 2.26 0.73
C TYR A 87 -2.27 3.73 0.67
N LYS A 88 -3.57 4.01 0.52
CA LYS A 88 -4.09 5.39 0.62
C LYS A 88 -3.77 6.06 1.96
N LYS A 89 -3.70 5.29 3.06
CA LYS A 89 -3.34 5.84 4.39
C LYS A 89 -1.90 6.34 4.45
N ARG A 90 -1.00 5.78 3.64
CA ARG A 90 0.38 6.27 3.53
C ARG A 90 0.41 7.73 3.06
N THR A 91 -0.35 8.05 2.03
CA THR A 91 -0.46 9.43 1.53
C THR A 91 -1.00 10.39 2.58
N GLU A 92 -1.91 9.92 3.46
CA GLU A 92 -2.41 10.74 4.58
C GLU A 92 -1.31 11.04 5.59
N VAL A 93 -0.45 10.06 5.92
CA VAL A 93 0.71 10.26 6.81
C VAL A 93 1.74 11.21 6.18
N GLU A 94 2.03 11.05 4.89
CA GLU A 94 2.95 11.94 4.16
C GLU A 94 2.44 13.40 4.14
N ARG A 95 1.12 13.58 3.93
CA ARG A 95 0.48 14.90 4.01
C ARG A 95 0.55 15.49 5.43
N LEU A 96 0.40 14.64 6.44
CA LEU A 96 0.50 15.06 7.84
C LEU A 96 1.92 15.51 8.16
N ASN A 97 2.94 14.72 7.77
CA ASN A 97 4.34 15.08 7.95
C ASN A 97 4.67 16.39 7.22
N GLY A 98 4.24 16.54 5.96
CA GLY A 98 4.43 17.79 5.21
C GLY A 98 3.78 19.01 5.88
N ARG A 99 2.70 18.84 6.66
CA ARG A 99 2.14 19.93 7.48
C ARG A 99 2.98 20.20 8.72
N LEU A 100 3.49 19.19 9.40
CA LEU A 100 4.39 19.38 10.53
C LEU A 100 5.65 20.15 10.10
N ASP A 101 6.20 19.79 8.94
CA ASP A 101 7.38 20.47 8.40
C ASP A 101 7.09 21.93 8.02
N ARG A 102 6.01 22.19 7.29
CA ARG A 102 5.66 23.51 6.78
C ARG A 102 5.10 24.43 7.85
N ASP A 103 4.15 23.93 8.66
CA ASP A 103 3.36 24.78 9.57
C ASP A 103 4.01 24.88 10.97
N TYR A 104 4.88 23.92 11.33
CA TYR A 104 5.55 23.86 12.63
C TYR A 104 7.09 23.80 12.51
N MET A 105 7.63 23.95 11.31
CA MET A 105 9.08 24.03 11.03
C MET A 105 9.88 22.84 11.58
N PHE A 106 9.30 21.64 11.49
CA PHE A 106 9.97 20.42 11.99
C PHE A 106 11.21 20.04 11.18
N ASN A 107 11.39 20.54 9.95
CA ASN A 107 12.62 20.38 9.19
C ASN A 107 13.78 21.21 9.76
N ASP A 108 13.49 22.37 10.36
CA ASP A 108 14.49 23.36 10.81
C ASP A 108 14.57 23.47 12.33
N HIS A 109 14.15 22.43 13.07
CA HIS A 109 14.10 22.48 14.52
C HIS A 109 15.45 22.24 15.19
N PHE A 110 15.66 22.88 16.34
CA PHE A 110 16.81 22.65 17.24
C PHE A 110 16.52 21.68 18.38
N ILE A 111 15.43 20.94 18.33
CA ILE A 111 14.97 20.07 19.41
C ILE A 111 15.82 18.81 19.41
N ARG A 112 16.58 18.60 20.49
CA ARG A 112 17.37 17.40 20.69
C ARG A 112 16.71 16.47 21.72
N GLY A 113 16.67 15.19 21.40
CA GLY A 113 16.19 14.13 22.28
C GLY A 113 14.74 13.72 22.04
N LYS A 114 14.52 12.40 22.03
CA LYS A 114 13.25 11.74 21.71
C LYS A 114 12.07 12.24 22.55
N LYS A 115 12.28 12.47 23.87
CA LYS A 115 11.21 12.92 24.78
C LYS A 115 10.69 14.30 24.39
N LYS A 116 11.60 15.26 24.15
CA LYS A 116 11.24 16.63 23.74
C LYS A 116 10.56 16.64 22.38
N MET A 117 11.07 15.85 21.42
CA MET A 117 10.48 15.72 20.09
C MET A 117 9.06 15.15 20.18
N ASN A 118 8.84 14.08 20.93
CA ASN A 118 7.51 13.50 21.10
C ASN A 118 6.52 14.51 21.72
N MET A 119 6.97 15.30 22.70
CA MET A 119 6.15 16.34 23.30
C MET A 119 5.73 17.41 22.28
N MET A 120 6.68 17.87 21.44
CA MET A 120 6.40 18.89 20.41
C MET A 120 5.45 18.36 19.34
N VAL A 121 5.66 17.12 18.87
CA VAL A 121 4.76 16.46 17.91
C VAL A 121 3.36 16.32 18.50
N THR A 122 3.25 15.90 19.75
CA THR A 122 1.95 15.75 20.43
C THR A 122 1.24 17.11 20.57
N LEU A 123 1.98 18.15 20.96
CA LEU A 123 1.41 19.51 21.07
C LEU A 123 0.94 20.02 19.70
N SER A 124 1.71 19.81 18.65
CA SER A 124 1.31 20.16 17.27
C SER A 124 0.01 19.46 16.87
N PHE A 125 -0.14 18.18 17.20
CA PHE A 125 -1.40 17.46 16.92
C PHE A 125 -2.58 18.00 17.71
N ILE A 126 -2.40 18.36 18.98
CA ILE A 126 -3.46 18.98 19.79
C ILE A 126 -3.90 20.29 19.15
N ILE A 127 -2.95 21.14 18.74
CA ILE A 127 -3.25 22.41 18.06
C ILE A 127 -4.03 22.14 16.76
N MET A 128 -3.54 21.22 15.91
CA MET A 128 -4.19 20.88 14.64
C MET A 128 -5.63 20.40 14.84
N LEU A 129 -5.87 19.54 15.84
CA LEU A 129 -7.20 19.02 16.16
C LEU A 129 -8.11 20.09 16.71
N THR A 130 -7.59 20.96 17.58
CA THR A 130 -8.37 22.08 18.17
C THR A 130 -8.80 23.07 17.09
N MET A 131 -7.88 23.43 16.18
CA MET A 131 -8.19 24.28 15.03
C MET A 131 -9.23 23.65 14.11
N ALA A 132 -9.05 22.37 13.76
CA ALA A 132 -10.02 21.63 12.92
C ALA A 132 -11.42 21.62 13.59
N LYS A 133 -11.50 21.38 14.89
CA LYS A 133 -12.76 21.45 15.66
C LYS A 133 -13.39 22.85 15.61
N GLY A 134 -12.58 23.90 15.73
CA GLY A 134 -13.03 25.29 15.61
C GLY A 134 -13.61 25.57 14.22
N HIS A 135 -12.92 25.16 13.16
CA HIS A 135 -13.41 25.34 11.78
C HIS A 135 -14.72 24.60 11.52
N ILE A 136 -14.86 23.36 12.02
CA ILE A 136 -16.12 22.59 11.91
C ILE A 136 -17.25 23.32 12.63
N LYS A 137 -17.00 23.80 13.86
CA LYS A 137 -18.01 24.55 14.64
C LYS A 137 -18.46 25.82 13.94
N ASN A 138 -17.53 26.51 13.28
CA ASN A 138 -17.80 27.74 12.53
C ASN A 138 -18.23 27.49 11.08
N LYS A 139 -18.54 26.23 10.68
CA LYS A 139 -18.97 25.83 9.33
C LYS A 139 -18.04 26.31 8.22
N GLN A 140 -16.74 26.39 8.49
CA GLN A 140 -15.75 26.78 7.51
C GLN A 140 -15.42 25.60 6.57
N SER A 141 -15.31 25.87 5.28
CA SER A 141 -15.04 24.85 4.27
C SER A 141 -13.61 24.31 4.33
N ASN A 142 -12.66 25.11 4.80
CA ASN A 142 -11.24 24.75 4.83
C ASN A 142 -10.77 24.30 6.22
N ILE A 143 -11.12 23.07 6.58
CA ILE A 143 -10.78 22.46 7.87
C ILE A 143 -9.27 22.27 8.08
N ARG A 144 -8.49 22.28 6.98
CA ARG A 144 -7.06 21.95 6.99
C ARG A 144 -6.15 23.17 7.14
N SER A 145 -6.66 24.36 6.97
CA SER A 145 -5.87 25.59 7.09
C SER A 145 -5.68 25.93 8.55
N LEU A 146 -4.42 26.15 8.96
CA LEU A 146 -4.08 26.59 10.32
C LEU A 146 -4.25 28.09 10.47
N ILE A 147 -3.99 28.84 9.43
CA ILE A 147 -4.07 30.29 9.40
C ILE A 147 -4.66 30.71 8.06
N LYS A 148 -5.73 31.48 8.10
CA LYS A 148 -6.13 32.32 6.97
C LYS A 148 -5.40 33.65 7.16
N ILE A 149 -4.35 33.83 6.41
CA ILE A 149 -3.77 35.17 6.18
C ILE A 149 -4.58 35.83 5.07
#